data_a201c560009b8dceed47b90cfc710a21
#
_entry.id   a201c560009b8dceed47b90cfc710a21
#
_cell.length_a   1.000
_cell.length_b   1.000
_cell.length_c   1.000
_cell.angle_alpha   90.00
_cell.angle_beta   90.00
_cell.angle_gamma   90.00
#
_symmetry.space_group_name_H-M   'P 1'
#
loop_
_entity.id
_entity.type
_entity.pdbx_description
1 polymer ?
#
loop_
_entity_poly.entity_id
_entity_poly.type
_entity_poly.pdbx_seq_one_letter_code
_entity_poly.pdbx_strand_id
1 'polypeptide(L)'
;MPMKPKRPCSFPGCSNLTDRRFCPEHEKLEAQRYERYDRDPATKRRYGRAWKRIRDSYAAEHPLCEVCLAKGVYTPTEEIHHKLPLSQGGTHDRSNLVALCKECHARIHAERGDRWHNRANR
;
A
#
# COMPACT_ATOMS: atom_id res chain seq x y z
N MET A 1 32.36 1.87 -7.72
CA MET A 1 31.77 0.52 -7.60
C MET A 1 31.59 -0.10 -8.97
N PRO A 2 32.13 -1.26 -9.21
CA PRO A 2 31.86 -1.93 -10.46
C PRO A 2 30.38 -2.31 -10.54
N MET A 3 29.76 -1.97 -11.63
CA MET A 3 28.37 -2.34 -11.88
C MET A 3 28.32 -3.82 -12.30
N LYS A 4 27.30 -4.53 -11.85
CA LYS A 4 27.10 -5.90 -12.32
C LYS A 4 26.83 -5.89 -13.82
N PRO A 5 27.36 -6.84 -14.56
CA PRO A 5 27.06 -6.93 -15.98
C PRO A 5 25.57 -7.17 -16.21
N LYS A 6 25.03 -6.53 -17.22
CA LYS A 6 23.64 -6.75 -17.61
C LYS A 6 23.48 -8.15 -18.18
N ARG A 7 22.32 -8.73 -18.00
CA ARG A 7 21.98 -10.07 -18.47
C ARG A 7 20.72 -10.01 -19.35
N PRO A 8 20.50 -11.02 -20.18
CA PRO A 8 19.29 -11.04 -20.99
C PRO A 8 18.02 -11.09 -20.14
N CYS A 9 17.00 -10.39 -20.60
CA CYS A 9 15.67 -10.46 -20.01
C CYS A 9 15.20 -11.92 -19.90
N SER A 10 14.60 -12.28 -18.79
CA SER A 10 14.14 -13.65 -18.55
C SER A 10 12.86 -14.01 -19.29
N PHE A 11 12.24 -13.07 -20.00
CA PHE A 11 11.05 -13.36 -20.80
C PHE A 11 11.43 -14.21 -22.00
N PRO A 12 10.72 -15.31 -22.28
CA PRO A 12 11.06 -16.20 -23.39
C PRO A 12 11.13 -15.46 -24.73
N GLY A 13 12.24 -15.66 -25.44
CA GLY A 13 12.44 -15.02 -26.74
C GLY A 13 12.94 -13.59 -26.70
N CYS A 14 13.14 -13.01 -25.53
CA CYS A 14 13.63 -11.64 -25.41
C CYS A 14 15.15 -11.63 -25.24
N SER A 15 15.85 -10.85 -26.07
CA SER A 15 17.30 -10.70 -26.01
C SER A 15 17.76 -9.36 -25.43
N ASN A 16 16.82 -8.53 -24.97
CA ASN A 16 17.16 -7.23 -24.38
C ASN A 16 17.98 -7.43 -23.10
N LEU A 17 19.05 -6.65 -22.98
CA LEU A 17 19.89 -6.69 -21.78
C LEU A 17 19.26 -5.84 -20.66
N THR A 18 19.31 -6.36 -19.43
CA THR A 18 18.76 -5.68 -18.28
C THR A 18 19.57 -6.02 -17.04
N ASP A 19 19.59 -5.12 -16.09
CA ASP A 19 20.17 -5.34 -14.76
C ASP A 19 19.17 -6.00 -13.79
N ARG A 20 17.92 -6.18 -14.25
CA ARG A 20 16.83 -6.78 -13.50
C ARG A 20 16.44 -8.12 -14.11
N ARG A 21 15.39 -8.72 -13.60
CA ARG A 21 14.87 -9.97 -14.15
C ARG A 21 14.28 -9.79 -15.54
N PHE A 22 13.56 -8.70 -15.75
CA PHE A 22 12.92 -8.36 -17.02
C PHE A 22 13.36 -7.00 -17.50
N CYS A 23 13.36 -6.79 -18.81
CA CYS A 23 13.54 -5.46 -19.39
C CYS A 23 12.28 -4.61 -19.07
N PRO A 24 12.36 -3.27 -19.21
CA PRO A 24 11.22 -2.41 -18.85
C PRO A 24 9.90 -2.77 -19.50
N GLU A 25 9.93 -3.21 -20.76
CA GLU A 25 8.71 -3.64 -21.46
C GLU A 25 8.08 -4.86 -20.81
N HIS A 26 8.89 -5.86 -20.48
CA HIS A 26 8.40 -7.11 -19.90
C HIS A 26 8.12 -6.99 -18.41
N GLU A 27 8.76 -6.06 -17.70
CA GLU A 27 8.35 -5.71 -16.35
C GLU A 27 6.91 -5.21 -16.32
N LYS A 28 6.57 -4.34 -17.27
CA LYS A 28 5.21 -3.81 -17.38
C LYS A 28 4.21 -4.91 -17.70
N LEU A 29 4.54 -5.80 -18.62
CA LEU A 29 3.68 -6.92 -18.98
C LEU A 29 3.48 -7.88 -17.81
N GLU A 30 4.55 -8.18 -17.09
CA GLU A 30 4.46 -9.06 -15.90
C GLU A 30 3.63 -8.44 -14.79
N ALA A 31 3.75 -7.14 -14.57
CA ALA A 31 2.91 -6.44 -13.60
C ALA A 31 1.43 -6.50 -13.99
N GLN A 32 1.13 -6.31 -15.27
CA GLN A 32 -0.24 -6.43 -15.78
C GLN A 32 -0.78 -7.85 -15.64
N ARG A 33 0.05 -8.85 -15.93
CA ARG A 33 -0.32 -10.26 -15.77
C ARG A 33 -0.62 -10.59 -14.32
N TYR A 34 0.24 -10.13 -13.42
CA TYR A 34 0.03 -10.34 -11.98
C TYR A 34 -1.30 -9.74 -11.52
N GLU A 35 -1.60 -8.49 -11.92
CA GLU A 35 -2.85 -7.84 -11.56
C GLU A 35 -4.07 -8.60 -12.08
N ARG A 36 -3.97 -9.18 -13.28
CA ARG A 36 -5.09 -9.85 -13.93
C ARG A 36 -5.33 -11.26 -13.40
N TYR A 37 -4.27 -12.03 -13.17
CA TYR A 37 -4.38 -13.47 -12.91
C TYR A 37 -3.92 -13.92 -11.54
N ASP A 38 -2.86 -13.33 -11.01
CA ASP A 38 -2.23 -13.82 -9.78
C ASP A 38 -2.65 -13.07 -8.52
N ARG A 39 -3.12 -11.84 -8.67
CA ARG A 39 -3.54 -11.06 -7.51
C ARG A 39 -4.85 -11.62 -6.93
N ASP A 40 -4.85 -11.80 -5.60
CA ASP A 40 -6.02 -12.29 -4.89
C ASP A 40 -7.26 -11.41 -5.16
N PRO A 41 -8.34 -11.99 -5.72
CA PRO A 41 -9.58 -11.22 -5.94
C PRO A 41 -10.16 -10.59 -4.68
N ALA A 42 -9.98 -11.21 -3.52
CA ALA A 42 -10.43 -10.65 -2.25
C ALA A 42 -9.72 -9.32 -1.94
N THR A 43 -8.43 -9.21 -2.26
CA THR A 43 -7.68 -7.98 -2.08
C THR A 43 -8.23 -6.87 -2.98
N LYS A 44 -8.54 -7.18 -4.23
CA LYS A 44 -9.15 -6.21 -5.16
C LYS A 44 -10.49 -5.71 -4.64
N ARG A 45 -11.33 -6.61 -4.12
CA ARG A 45 -12.64 -6.23 -3.57
C ARG A 45 -12.50 -5.35 -2.34
N ARG A 46 -11.52 -5.64 -1.46
CA ARG A 46 -11.27 -4.86 -0.24
C ARG A 46 -10.84 -3.44 -0.54
N TYR A 47 -10.05 -3.24 -1.61
CA TYR A 47 -9.41 -1.96 -1.91
C TYR A 47 -9.79 -1.41 -3.28
N GLY A 48 -11.03 -1.70 -3.74
CA GLY A 48 -11.54 -1.22 -5.01
C GLY A 48 -12.13 0.18 -4.95
N ARG A 49 -12.95 0.51 -5.97
CA ARG A 49 -13.56 1.84 -6.11
C ARG A 49 -14.42 2.24 -4.92
N ALA A 50 -15.14 1.28 -4.35
CA ALA A 50 -15.97 1.53 -3.18
C ALA A 50 -15.13 2.02 -2.01
N TRP A 51 -13.98 1.37 -1.76
CA TRP A 51 -13.06 1.79 -0.71
C TRP A 51 -12.52 3.21 -0.98
N LYS A 52 -12.11 3.49 -2.22
CA LYS A 52 -11.60 4.81 -2.57
C LYS A 52 -12.61 5.90 -2.26
N ARG A 53 -13.87 5.66 -2.59
CA ARG A 53 -14.97 6.61 -2.33
C ARG A 53 -15.16 6.86 -0.84
N ILE A 54 -15.19 5.78 -0.06
CA ILE A 54 -15.35 5.84 1.40
C ILE A 54 -14.17 6.58 2.03
N ARG A 55 -12.95 6.23 1.62
CA ARG A 55 -11.74 6.87 2.12
C ARG A 55 -11.72 8.37 1.83
N ASP A 56 -12.02 8.75 0.59
CA ASP A 56 -12.02 10.16 0.19
C ASP A 56 -13.09 10.94 0.95
N SER A 57 -14.28 10.36 1.14
CA SER A 57 -15.36 10.96 1.90
C SER A 57 -14.98 11.16 3.37
N TYR A 58 -14.39 10.13 3.97
CA TYR A 58 -13.95 10.20 5.37
C TYR A 58 -12.84 11.25 5.56
N ALA A 59 -11.87 11.28 4.65
CA ALA A 59 -10.81 12.27 4.70
C ALA A 59 -11.33 13.70 4.56
N ALA A 60 -12.35 13.91 3.72
CA ALA A 60 -12.97 15.23 3.57
C ALA A 60 -13.68 15.68 4.86
N GLU A 61 -14.27 14.75 5.59
CA GLU A 61 -14.92 15.05 6.88
C GLU A 61 -13.91 15.21 8.02
N HIS A 62 -12.74 14.59 7.90
CA HIS A 62 -11.69 14.61 8.92
C HIS A 62 -10.37 15.08 8.30
N PRO A 63 -10.25 16.38 7.98
CA PRO A 63 -9.05 16.89 7.31
C PRO A 63 -7.82 16.90 8.20
N LEU A 64 -7.98 16.73 9.51
CA LEU A 64 -6.87 16.70 10.45
C LEU A 64 -6.75 15.33 11.10
N CYS A 65 -5.50 14.92 11.36
CA CYS A 65 -5.22 13.67 12.08
C CYS A 65 -5.98 13.64 13.41
N GLU A 66 -6.80 12.63 13.62
CA GLU A 66 -7.66 12.53 14.82
C GLU A 66 -6.82 12.36 16.10
N VAL A 67 -5.70 11.64 16.02
CA VAL A 67 -4.82 11.44 17.18
C VAL A 67 -4.10 12.73 17.55
N CYS A 68 -3.56 13.45 16.56
CA CYS A 68 -2.91 14.74 16.80
C CYS A 68 -3.90 15.78 17.31
N LEU A 69 -5.11 15.80 16.74
CA LEU A 69 -6.15 16.74 17.15
C LEU A 69 -6.54 16.55 18.61
N ALA A 70 -6.62 15.29 19.07
CA ALA A 70 -6.89 14.99 20.47
C ALA A 70 -5.81 15.55 21.43
N LYS A 71 -4.61 15.76 20.92
CA LYS A 71 -3.49 16.35 21.66
C LYS A 71 -3.37 17.86 21.46
N GLY A 72 -4.31 18.45 20.71
CA GLY A 72 -4.27 19.88 20.39
C GLY A 72 -3.32 20.26 19.29
N VAL A 73 -2.86 19.29 18.50
CA VAL A 73 -1.94 19.51 17.37
C VAL A 73 -2.70 19.39 16.06
N TYR A 74 -2.52 20.35 15.16
CA TYR A 74 -3.22 20.38 13.87
C TYR A 74 -2.32 19.84 12.79
N THR A 75 -2.42 18.56 12.51
CA THR A 75 -1.66 17.86 11.48
C THR A 75 -2.61 17.37 10.39
N PRO A 76 -2.35 17.66 9.11
CA PRO A 76 -3.21 17.18 8.03
C PRO A 76 -3.30 15.66 8.00
N THR A 77 -4.50 15.17 7.66
CA THR A 77 -4.71 13.74 7.44
C THR A 77 -3.98 13.31 6.18
N GLU A 78 -3.23 12.24 6.27
CA GLU A 78 -2.54 11.65 5.12
C GLU A 78 -3.06 10.26 4.78
N GLU A 79 -3.52 9.52 5.79
CA GLU A 79 -3.99 8.15 5.60
C GLU A 79 -5.25 7.87 6.42
N ILE A 80 -6.14 7.03 5.87
CA ILE A 80 -7.31 6.52 6.57
C ILE A 80 -7.01 5.08 6.97
N HIS A 81 -7.05 4.84 8.27
CA HIS A 81 -6.67 3.56 8.87
C HIS A 81 -7.91 2.79 9.32
N HIS A 82 -7.90 1.48 9.12
CA HIS A 82 -8.91 0.59 9.69
C HIS A 82 -8.48 0.19 11.10
N LYS A 83 -9.32 0.48 12.09
CA LYS A 83 -9.02 0.11 13.49
C LYS A 83 -8.88 -1.39 13.63
N LEU A 84 -9.82 -2.15 13.06
CA LEU A 84 -9.69 -3.59 12.90
C LEU A 84 -9.35 -3.87 11.44
N PRO A 85 -8.20 -4.51 11.13
CA PRO A 85 -7.80 -4.77 9.75
C PRO A 85 -8.84 -5.60 9.00
N LEU A 86 -8.99 -5.33 7.70
CA LEU A 86 -9.92 -6.08 6.85
C LEU A 86 -9.61 -7.57 6.82
N SER A 87 -8.32 -7.93 6.90
CA SER A 87 -7.89 -9.32 6.95
C SER A 87 -8.30 -10.03 8.24
N GLN A 88 -8.68 -9.27 9.27
CA GLN A 88 -9.12 -9.80 10.56
C GLN A 88 -10.62 -9.61 10.77
N GLY A 89 -11.37 -9.40 9.72
CA GLY A 89 -12.81 -9.23 9.78
C GLY A 89 -13.28 -7.79 9.91
N GLY A 90 -12.38 -6.83 9.77
CA GLY A 90 -12.74 -5.41 9.78
C GLY A 90 -13.59 -5.03 8.57
N THR A 91 -14.32 -3.92 8.70
CA THR A 91 -15.20 -3.40 7.66
C THR A 91 -14.80 -1.99 7.28
N HIS A 92 -15.47 -1.45 6.25
CA HIS A 92 -15.32 -0.06 5.83
C HIS A 92 -16.27 0.88 6.56
N ASP A 93 -16.92 0.43 7.61
CA ASP A 93 -17.81 1.28 8.40
C ASP A 93 -17.04 2.44 9.03
N ARG A 94 -17.66 3.61 9.10
CA ARG A 94 -17.03 4.81 9.67
C ARG A 94 -16.55 4.58 11.09
N SER A 95 -17.25 3.75 11.86
CA SER A 95 -16.84 3.39 13.22
C SER A 95 -15.52 2.63 13.28
N ASN A 96 -15.12 2.01 12.17
CA ASN A 96 -13.87 1.27 12.06
C ASN A 96 -12.75 2.08 11.38
N LEU A 97 -13.01 3.34 11.05
CA LEU A 97 -12.05 4.20 10.38
C LEU A 97 -11.49 5.25 11.32
N VAL A 98 -10.26 5.67 11.06
CA VAL A 98 -9.64 6.79 11.75
C VAL A 98 -8.71 7.52 10.77
N ALA A 99 -8.76 8.85 10.79
CA ALA A 99 -7.89 9.67 9.95
C ALA A 99 -6.58 9.93 10.69
N LEU A 100 -5.47 9.61 10.06
CA LEU A 100 -4.15 9.70 10.68
C LEU A 100 -3.16 10.42 9.78
N CYS A 101 -2.20 11.12 10.39
CA CYS A 101 -1.01 11.55 9.68
C CYS A 101 -0.07 10.36 9.52
N LYS A 102 0.93 10.50 8.67
CA LYS A 102 1.88 9.44 8.36
C LYS A 102 2.59 8.91 9.61
N GLU A 103 2.99 9.81 10.51
CA GLU A 103 3.70 9.44 11.73
C GLU A 103 2.83 8.65 12.70
N CYS A 104 1.59 9.08 12.90
CA CYS A 104 0.65 8.37 13.78
C CYS A 104 0.30 7.00 13.21
N HIS A 105 0.12 6.91 11.89
CA HIS A 105 -0.16 5.64 11.24
C HIS A 105 1.00 4.65 11.41
N ALA A 106 2.23 5.11 11.20
CA ALA A 106 3.42 4.29 11.40
C ALA A 106 3.56 3.84 12.86
N ARG A 107 3.26 4.74 13.80
CA ARG A 107 3.33 4.41 15.24
C ARG A 107 2.32 3.32 15.64
N ILE A 108 1.10 3.44 15.15
CA ILE A 108 0.06 2.44 15.43
C ILE A 108 0.45 1.07 14.90
N HIS A 109 0.98 1.00 13.69
CA HIS A 109 1.46 -0.27 13.13
C HIS A 109 2.63 -0.84 13.93
N ALA A 110 3.55 0.00 14.36
CA ALA A 110 4.67 -0.43 15.19
C ALA A 110 4.20 -0.99 16.54
N GLU A 111 3.25 -0.32 17.19
CA GLU A 111 2.70 -0.76 18.47
C GLU A 111 1.95 -2.09 18.37
N ARG A 112 1.30 -2.33 17.21
CA ARG A 112 0.60 -3.58 16.95
C ARG A 112 1.53 -4.73 16.59
N GLY A 113 2.82 -4.44 16.38
CA GLY A 113 3.79 -5.43 15.99
C GLY A 113 3.73 -5.83 14.51
N ASP A 114 3.13 -5.00 13.67
CA ASP A 114 3.09 -5.22 12.23
C ASP A 114 4.50 -5.08 11.67
N ARG A 115 5.06 -6.17 11.18
CA ARG A 115 6.45 -6.22 10.76
C ARG A 115 6.66 -6.27 9.25
N TRP A 116 5.61 -6.17 8.47
CA TRP A 116 5.71 -6.27 7.03
C TRP A 116 6.65 -5.22 6.43
N HIS A 117 6.62 -4.01 6.96
CA HIS A 117 7.48 -2.93 6.48
C HIS A 117 8.94 -3.10 6.94
N ASN A 118 9.18 -3.84 7.99
CA ASN A 118 10.54 -4.16 8.42
C ASN A 118 11.25 -5.09 7.43
N ARG A 119 10.49 -5.91 6.72
CA ARG A 119 11.04 -6.76 5.66
C ARG A 119 11.53 -5.95 4.46
N ALA A 120 10.84 -4.86 4.16
CA ALA A 120 11.23 -3.99 3.05
C ALA A 120 12.56 -3.28 3.30
N ASN A 121 12.98 -3.17 4.55
CA ASN A 121 14.20 -2.51 4.97
C ASN A 121 15.40 -3.45 5.10
N ARG A 122 15.26 -4.69 4.73
CA ARG A 122 16.35 -5.68 4.78
C ARG A 122 17.08 -5.79 3.47
#